data_bf2c914de37c02c5eef2132e4c4d213e
#
_entry.id   bf2c914de37c02c5eef2132e4c4d213e
#
_cell.length_a   1.000
_cell.length_b   1.000
_cell.length_c   1.000
_cell.angle_alpha   90.00
_cell.angle_beta   90.00
_cell.angle_gamma   90.00
#
_symmetry.space_group_name_H-M   'P 1'
#
loop_
_entity.id
_entity.type
_entity.pdbx_description
1 polymer ?
#
loop_
_entity_poly.entity_id
_entity_poly.type
_entity_poly.pdbx_seq_one_letter_code
_entity_poly.pdbx_strand_id
1 'polypeptide(L)' 'MASQDSSAAFIKEYQDRFEKKLKENEINLLEHWKAQLDKIVSMRPDSIASLQLQITKILEMMANRIKILKKESQ' A
#
# COMPACT_ATOMS: atom_id res chain seq x y z
N MET A 1 35.06 15.56 16.98
CA MET A 1 33.99 16.54 16.68
C MET A 1 33.44 16.35 15.28
N ALA A 2 34.31 16.28 14.28
CA ALA A 2 33.87 16.02 12.90
C ALA A 2 33.11 14.71 12.77
N SER A 3 33.47 13.69 13.54
CA SER A 3 32.83 12.38 13.50
C SER A 3 31.37 12.43 14.01
N GLN A 4 31.07 13.28 14.99
CA GLN A 4 29.70 13.44 15.47
C GLN A 4 28.79 14.08 14.45
N ASP A 5 29.31 15.14 13.80
CA ASP A 5 28.54 15.82 12.74
C ASP A 5 28.28 14.87 11.56
N SER A 6 29.27 14.07 11.20
CA SER A 6 29.12 13.07 10.15
C SER A 6 28.10 12.02 10.51
N SER A 7 28.07 11.56 11.77
CA SER A 7 27.12 10.58 12.24
C SER A 7 25.69 11.13 12.23
N ALA A 8 25.51 12.37 12.67
CA ALA A 8 24.20 13.02 12.68
C ALA A 8 23.67 13.20 11.28
N ALA A 9 24.52 13.64 10.35
CA ALA A 9 24.15 13.81 8.96
C ALA A 9 23.79 12.47 8.30
N PHE A 10 24.54 11.42 8.62
CA PHE A 10 24.29 10.09 8.11
C PHE A 10 22.95 9.55 8.59
N ILE A 11 22.65 9.72 9.88
CA ILE A 11 21.38 9.28 10.49
C ILE A 11 20.23 10.00 9.84
N LYS A 12 20.33 11.31 9.66
CA LYS A 12 19.28 12.11 9.04
C LYS A 12 19.02 11.66 7.59
N GLU A 13 20.09 11.45 6.83
CA GLU A 13 19.98 10.97 5.46
C GLU A 13 19.29 9.61 5.39
N TYR A 14 19.64 8.72 6.31
CA TYR A 14 19.03 7.41 6.39
C TYR A 14 17.55 7.51 6.71
N GLN A 15 17.19 8.37 7.67
CA GLN A 15 15.79 8.59 8.04
C GLN A 15 14.99 9.18 6.87
N ASP A 16 15.57 10.13 6.15
CA ASP A 16 14.91 10.74 4.98
C ASP A 16 14.64 9.69 3.89
N ARG A 17 15.61 8.83 3.63
CA ARG A 17 15.45 7.73 2.67
C ARG A 17 14.39 6.74 3.12
N PHE A 18 14.36 6.43 4.40
CA PHE A 18 13.38 5.52 4.97
C PHE A 18 11.97 6.08 4.84
N GLU A 19 11.79 7.35 5.19
CA GLU A 19 10.50 8.02 5.06
C GLU A 19 10.03 8.07 3.61
N LYS A 20 10.95 8.36 2.69
CA LYS A 20 10.66 8.37 1.27
C LYS A 20 10.20 6.99 0.80
N LYS A 21 10.89 5.95 1.25
CA LYS A 21 10.54 4.58 0.90
C LYS A 21 9.16 4.19 1.42
N LEU A 22 8.83 4.62 2.63
CA LEU A 22 7.50 4.38 3.21
C LEU A 22 6.41 5.03 2.37
N LYS A 23 6.64 6.28 1.95
CA LYS A 23 5.67 7.00 1.09
C LYS A 23 5.52 6.33 -0.27
N GLU A 24 6.62 5.90 -0.87
CA GLU A 24 6.59 5.19 -2.15
C GLU A 24 5.80 3.90 -2.04
N ASN A 25 6.00 3.16 -0.96
CA ASN A 25 5.26 1.92 -0.70
C ASN A 25 3.77 2.19 -0.53
N GLU A 26 3.41 3.27 0.17
CA GLU A 26 2.02 3.66 0.35
C GLU A 26 1.38 4.05 -0.97
N ILE A 27 2.08 4.83 -1.79
CA ILE A 27 1.60 5.23 -3.11
C ILE A 27 1.35 3.99 -3.98
N ASN A 28 2.31 3.07 -4.02
CA ASN A 28 2.18 1.85 -4.80
C ASN A 28 0.97 1.02 -4.34
N LEU A 29 0.75 0.95 -3.04
CA LEU A 29 -0.37 0.20 -2.48
C LEU A 29 -1.70 0.84 -2.87
N LEU A 30 -1.79 2.16 -2.72
CA LEU A 30 -2.99 2.91 -3.10
C LEU A 30 -3.27 2.79 -4.60
N GLU A 31 -2.24 2.89 -5.43
CA GLU A 31 -2.38 2.72 -6.88
C GLU A 31 -2.89 1.32 -7.23
N HIS A 32 -2.39 0.31 -6.53
CA HIS A 32 -2.87 -1.06 -6.73
C HIS A 32 -4.38 -1.18 -6.48
N TRP A 33 -4.84 -0.69 -5.32
CA TRP A 33 -6.26 -0.77 -4.98
C TRP A 33 -7.11 0.14 -5.85
N LYS A 34 -6.59 1.32 -6.19
CA LYS A 34 -7.28 2.22 -7.11
C LYS A 34 -7.50 1.54 -8.46
N ALA A 35 -6.49 0.85 -8.98
CA ALA A 35 -6.60 0.13 -10.25
C ALA A 35 -7.66 -0.96 -10.20
N GLN A 36 -7.80 -1.66 -9.06
CA GLN A 36 -8.84 -2.67 -8.90
C GLN A 36 -10.24 -2.04 -8.96
N LEU A 37 -10.42 -0.89 -8.31
CA LEU A 37 -11.69 -0.18 -8.32
C LEU A 37 -12.00 0.44 -9.69
N ASP A 38 -10.99 1.02 -10.34
CA ASP A 38 -11.13 1.55 -11.70
C ASP A 38 -11.60 0.47 -12.67
N LYS A 39 -11.11 -0.74 -12.50
CA LYS A 39 -11.50 -1.88 -13.32
C LYS A 39 -12.99 -2.17 -13.18
N ILE A 40 -13.52 -2.14 -11.96
CA ILE A 40 -14.95 -2.34 -11.72
C ILE A 40 -15.78 -1.25 -12.41
N VAL A 41 -15.36 0.00 -12.26
CA VAL A 41 -16.05 1.12 -12.90
C VAL A 41 -16.07 0.95 -14.43
N SER A 42 -14.95 0.51 -15.01
CA SER A 42 -14.84 0.29 -16.44
C SER A 42 -15.71 -0.86 -16.94
N MET A 43 -15.92 -1.89 -16.12
CA MET A 43 -16.73 -3.04 -16.48
C MET A 43 -18.21 -2.72 -16.55
N ARG A 44 -18.64 -1.63 -15.92
CA ARG A 44 -20.04 -1.20 -15.88
C ARG A 44 -20.98 -2.34 -15.50
N PRO A 45 -20.92 -2.83 -14.25
CA PRO A 45 -21.78 -3.93 -13.84
C PRO A 45 -23.26 -3.60 -14.10
N ASP A 46 -23.97 -4.56 -14.67
CA ASP A 46 -25.36 -4.35 -15.09
C ASP A 46 -26.38 -4.54 -13.98
N SER A 47 -25.94 -4.92 -12.79
CA SER A 47 -26.82 -5.10 -11.63
C SER A 47 -26.09 -4.83 -10.33
N ILE A 48 -26.86 -4.55 -9.29
CA ILE A 48 -26.30 -4.36 -7.93
C ILE A 48 -25.65 -5.66 -7.46
N ALA A 49 -26.26 -6.79 -7.76
CA ALA A 49 -25.68 -8.09 -7.37
C ALA A 49 -24.31 -8.32 -8.02
N SER A 50 -24.16 -7.98 -9.29
CA SER A 50 -22.90 -8.09 -10.00
C SER A 50 -21.86 -7.16 -9.39
N LEU A 51 -22.24 -5.92 -9.09
CA LEU A 51 -21.37 -4.95 -8.43
C LEU A 51 -20.92 -5.43 -7.07
N GLN A 52 -21.84 -5.95 -6.26
CA GLN A 52 -21.51 -6.48 -4.94
C GLN A 52 -20.53 -7.63 -5.03
N LEU A 53 -20.69 -8.51 -6.03
CA LEU A 53 -19.76 -9.61 -6.24
C LEU A 53 -18.35 -9.11 -6.53
N GLN A 54 -18.22 -8.11 -7.39
CA GLN A 54 -16.90 -7.54 -7.72
C GLN A 54 -16.25 -6.87 -6.51
N ILE A 55 -17.02 -6.13 -5.73
CA ILE A 55 -16.51 -5.49 -4.51
C ILE A 55 -16.10 -6.55 -3.49
N THR A 56 -16.90 -7.60 -3.33
CA THR A 56 -16.58 -8.69 -2.40
C THR A 56 -15.25 -9.34 -2.75
N LYS A 57 -14.96 -9.53 -4.03
CA LYS A 57 -13.67 -10.09 -4.45
C LYS A 57 -12.50 -9.20 -4.01
N ILE A 58 -12.64 -7.89 -4.13
CA ILE A 58 -11.62 -6.95 -3.69
C ILE A 58 -11.45 -7.02 -2.17
N LEU A 59 -12.56 -7.06 -1.43
CA LEU A 59 -12.52 -7.16 0.02
C LEU A 59 -11.81 -8.43 0.47
N GLU A 60 -12.04 -9.55 -0.21
CA GLU A 60 -11.35 -10.81 0.08
C GLU A 60 -9.85 -10.70 -0.18
N MET A 61 -9.46 -10.05 -1.28
CA MET A 61 -8.06 -9.83 -1.59
C MET A 61 -7.40 -8.99 -0.50
N MET A 62 -8.06 -7.92 -0.05
CA MET A 62 -7.55 -7.07 1.01
C MET A 62 -7.45 -7.82 2.33
N ALA A 63 -8.48 -8.60 2.68
CA ALA A 63 -8.48 -9.40 3.90
C ALA A 63 -7.33 -10.41 3.91
N ASN A 64 -7.09 -11.07 2.79
CA ASN A 64 -6.00 -12.02 2.66
C ASN A 64 -4.64 -11.31 2.81
N ARG A 65 -4.49 -10.15 2.21
CA ARG A 65 -3.24 -9.38 2.32
C ARG A 65 -2.98 -8.93 3.75
N ILE A 66 -4.01 -8.45 4.43
CA ILE A 66 -3.94 -8.06 5.84
C ILE A 66 -3.48 -9.25 6.69
N LYS A 67 -4.08 -10.41 6.46
CA LYS A 67 -3.76 -11.63 7.19
C LYS A 67 -2.30 -12.02 7.02
N ILE A 68 -1.80 -11.97 5.79
CA ILE A 68 -0.40 -12.27 5.48
C ILE A 68 0.53 -11.29 6.20
N LEU A 69 0.24 -9.98 6.11
CA LEU A 69 1.06 -8.96 6.72
C LEU A 69 1.09 -9.07 8.25
N LYS A 70 -0.04 -9.38 8.86
CA LYS A 70 -0.10 -9.62 10.31
C LYS A 70 0.74 -10.82 10.72
N LYS A 71 0.71 -11.87 9.92
CA LYS A 71 1.51 -13.07 10.17
C LYS A 71 2.99 -12.78 10.05
N GLU A 72 3.39 -12.01 9.04
CA GLU A 72 4.79 -11.64 8.82
C GLU A 72 5.34 -10.74 9.93
N SER A 73 4.49 -9.91 10.56
CA SER A 73 4.92 -8.99 11.60
C SER A 73 5.03 -9.64 12.98
N GLN A 74 4.66 -10.89 13.12
CA GLN A 74 4.85 -11.69 14.33
C GLN A 74 6.12 -12.49 14.23
#